data_c240f6d664d4772d31ee251729e75b2a
#
_entry.id   c240f6d664d4772d31ee251729e75b2a
#
_cell.length_a   1.000
_cell.length_b   1.000
_cell.length_c   1.000
_cell.angle_alpha   90.00
_cell.angle_beta   90.00
_cell.angle_gamma   90.00
#
_symmetry.space_group_name_H-M   'P 1'
#
loop_
_entity.id
_entity.type
_entity.pdbx_description
1 polymer ?
#
loop_
_entity_poly.entity_id
_entity_poly.type
_entity_poly.pdbx_seq_one_letter_code
_entity_poly.pdbx_strand_id
1 'polypeptide(L)'
;MFVKELEITLENGMKISGELDLPERQGQWKTIILFHGSGPSDRHATVESMGGIVSRNFDLLSEGFVKARYAVFRYDKRENYDIEIIIRDAREVTRFVSGLSEVEGILFYGWSEGVRVCTTLVSDFPNAQALILQSGIAEGWSSYFSYILRELTVEKLKELDNNNDSILEISDFLNCIPDSTSISFSLYLLILGTDKEGNMKFNEELDPEGKGRFSIIDNWIPSVSYT
;
A
#
# COMPACT_ATOMS: atom_id res chain seq x y z
N MET A 1 -3.66 19.26 -19.42
CA MET A 1 -2.57 18.53 -18.75
C MET A 1 -1.48 18.23 -19.76
N PHE A 2 -0.24 18.53 -19.45
CA PHE A 2 0.92 18.21 -20.27
C PHE A 2 1.81 17.24 -19.49
N VAL A 3 2.18 16.10 -20.09
CA VAL A 3 2.96 15.03 -19.44
C VAL A 3 4.39 15.10 -19.93
N LYS A 4 5.35 15.09 -19.01
CA LYS A 4 6.79 15.01 -19.28
C LYS A 4 7.32 13.71 -18.68
N GLU A 5 7.73 12.78 -19.54
CA GLU A 5 8.39 11.54 -19.11
C GLU A 5 9.84 11.85 -18.67
N LEU A 6 10.25 11.22 -17.60
CA LEU A 6 11.56 11.41 -16.97
C LEU A 6 12.17 10.05 -16.58
N GLU A 7 13.47 9.95 -16.69
CA GLU A 7 14.26 8.84 -16.18
C GLU A 7 15.22 9.37 -15.10
N ILE A 8 15.17 8.79 -13.93
CA ILE A 8 16.00 9.15 -12.78
C ILE A 8 17.03 8.04 -12.58
N THR A 9 18.30 8.40 -12.60
CA THR A 9 19.37 7.46 -12.25
C THR A 9 19.73 7.66 -10.79
N LEU A 10 19.51 6.62 -9.97
CA LEU A 10 19.86 6.62 -8.55
C LEU A 10 21.38 6.48 -8.35
N GLU A 11 21.88 6.82 -7.15
CA GLU A 11 23.31 6.73 -6.80
C GLU A 11 23.89 5.31 -6.99
N ASN A 12 23.07 4.28 -6.85
CA ASN A 12 23.46 2.89 -7.09
C ASN A 12 23.43 2.47 -8.58
N GLY A 13 23.18 3.42 -9.50
CA GLY A 13 23.09 3.19 -10.94
C GLY A 13 21.75 2.65 -11.45
N MET A 14 20.79 2.38 -10.55
CA MET A 14 19.45 1.94 -10.94
C MET A 14 18.70 3.09 -11.60
N LYS A 15 17.90 2.77 -12.62
CA LYS A 15 17.03 3.72 -13.31
C LYS A 15 15.59 3.54 -12.85
N ILE A 16 14.95 4.65 -12.55
CA ILE A 16 13.53 4.74 -12.21
C ILE A 16 12.86 5.63 -13.25
N SER A 17 11.78 5.14 -13.84
CA SER A 17 10.93 5.92 -14.73
C SER A 17 9.89 6.69 -13.94
N GLY A 18 9.63 7.92 -14.36
CA GLY A 18 8.62 8.79 -13.76
C GLY A 18 7.96 9.69 -14.77
N GLU A 19 6.89 10.34 -14.34
CA GLU A 19 6.13 11.31 -15.12
C GLU A 19 5.86 12.55 -14.28
N LEU A 20 6.10 13.71 -14.90
CA LEU A 20 5.72 15.00 -14.37
C LEU A 20 4.51 15.52 -15.15
N ASP A 21 3.38 15.54 -14.49
CA ASP A 21 2.12 16.05 -15.04
C ASP A 21 2.01 17.54 -14.72
N LEU A 22 1.91 18.36 -15.75
CA LEU A 22 1.92 19.82 -15.66
C LEU A 22 0.55 20.41 -16.02
N PRO A 23 0.09 21.47 -15.33
CA PRO A 23 -1.08 22.23 -15.75
C PRO A 23 -0.94 22.82 -17.15
N GLU A 24 0.24 23.35 -17.46
CA GLU A 24 0.59 23.92 -18.76
C GLU A 24 2.03 23.55 -19.15
N ARG A 25 2.37 23.69 -20.43
CA ARG A 25 3.69 23.34 -20.96
C ARG A 25 4.83 24.17 -20.39
N GLN A 26 4.54 25.39 -19.99
CA GLN A 26 5.55 26.35 -19.48
C GLN A 26 5.07 26.91 -18.14
N GLY A 27 6.02 27.17 -17.24
CA GLY A 27 5.78 27.71 -15.92
C GLY A 27 6.48 26.95 -14.83
N GLN A 28 6.40 27.49 -13.62
CA GLN A 28 6.83 26.83 -12.40
C GLN A 28 5.60 26.52 -11.53
N TRP A 29 5.60 25.35 -10.90
CA TRP A 29 4.42 24.83 -10.21
C TRP A 29 4.79 24.27 -8.84
N LYS A 30 3.94 24.48 -7.86
CA LYS A 30 3.96 23.64 -6.66
C LYS A 30 3.67 22.22 -7.08
N THR A 31 4.59 21.31 -6.77
CA THR A 31 4.59 19.94 -7.28
C THR A 31 4.32 18.95 -6.16
N ILE A 32 3.30 18.13 -6.33
CA ILE A 32 2.94 17.05 -5.41
C ILE A 32 3.67 15.79 -5.88
N ILE A 33 4.52 15.22 -5.02
CA ILE A 33 5.17 13.92 -5.25
C ILE A 33 4.32 12.84 -4.60
N LEU A 34 3.91 11.84 -5.39
CA LEU A 34 3.06 10.74 -4.94
C LEU A 34 3.90 9.54 -4.50
N PHE A 35 3.77 9.13 -3.23
CA PHE A 35 4.43 7.96 -2.66
C PHE A 35 3.43 6.83 -2.46
N HIS A 36 3.78 5.66 -2.99
CA HIS A 36 2.95 4.47 -3.08
C HIS A 36 2.73 3.76 -1.74
N GLY A 37 1.68 2.96 -1.69
CA GLY A 37 1.45 1.95 -0.65
C GLY A 37 2.44 0.78 -0.75
N SER A 38 2.21 -0.26 0.06
CA SER A 38 3.06 -1.45 0.13
C SER A 38 3.06 -2.25 -1.17
N GLY A 39 4.17 -2.95 -1.42
CA GLY A 39 4.37 -3.81 -2.59
C GLY A 39 4.85 -3.06 -3.83
N PRO A 40 5.15 -3.82 -4.90
CA PRO A 40 5.49 -3.26 -6.21
C PRO A 40 4.35 -2.41 -6.74
N SER A 41 4.68 -1.29 -7.37
CA SER A 41 3.66 -0.41 -7.94
C SER A 41 4.23 0.40 -9.09
N ASP A 42 3.50 0.47 -10.18
CA ASP A 42 3.80 1.37 -11.28
C ASP A 42 3.39 2.82 -10.92
N ARG A 43 3.86 3.78 -11.69
CA ARG A 43 3.57 5.21 -11.51
C ARG A 43 2.09 5.57 -11.56
N HIS A 44 1.25 4.67 -12.04
CA HIS A 44 -0.20 4.83 -12.12
C HIS A 44 -0.93 4.34 -10.86
N ALA A 45 -0.22 3.62 -9.96
CA ALA A 45 -0.80 2.86 -8.86
C ALA A 45 -1.94 1.98 -9.37
N THR A 46 -1.61 1.15 -10.37
CA THR A 46 -2.54 0.26 -11.04
C THR A 46 -3.01 -0.83 -10.08
N VAL A 47 -4.31 -1.00 -9.99
CA VAL A 47 -4.95 -2.09 -9.25
C VAL A 47 -5.55 -3.05 -10.26
N GLU A 48 -5.15 -4.31 -10.18
CA GLU A 48 -5.63 -5.38 -11.05
C GLU A 48 -6.46 -6.39 -10.27
N SER A 49 -7.41 -7.01 -10.94
CA SER A 49 -8.16 -8.17 -10.46
C SER A 49 -8.16 -9.25 -11.54
N MET A 50 -8.75 -10.42 -11.26
CA MET A 50 -8.88 -11.50 -12.23
C MET A 50 -9.64 -11.08 -13.50
N GLY A 51 -10.37 -9.96 -13.49
CA GLY A 51 -11.09 -9.38 -14.62
C GLY A 51 -10.32 -8.32 -15.41
N GLY A 52 -9.06 -8.01 -15.03
CA GLY A 52 -8.24 -6.97 -15.63
C GLY A 52 -8.04 -5.74 -14.73
N ILE A 53 -7.65 -4.62 -15.33
CA ILE A 53 -7.37 -3.37 -14.59
C ILE A 53 -8.68 -2.82 -14.01
N VAL A 54 -8.72 -2.67 -12.69
CA VAL A 54 -9.84 -2.09 -11.94
C VAL A 54 -9.69 -0.58 -11.80
N SER A 55 -8.48 -0.11 -11.53
CA SER A 55 -8.21 1.30 -11.24
C SER A 55 -6.76 1.67 -11.55
N ARG A 56 -6.56 2.96 -11.85
CA ARG A 56 -5.26 3.64 -11.86
C ARG A 56 -5.36 4.85 -10.92
N ASN A 57 -5.13 4.59 -9.64
CA ASN A 57 -5.45 5.56 -8.59
C ASN A 57 -4.65 6.85 -8.70
N PHE A 58 -3.37 6.76 -9.08
CA PHE A 58 -2.53 7.95 -9.22
C PHE A 58 -2.84 8.77 -10.46
N ASP A 59 -3.41 8.18 -11.51
CA ASP A 59 -3.91 8.93 -12.66
C ASP A 59 -5.08 9.83 -12.23
N LEU A 60 -6.03 9.29 -11.47
CA LEU A 60 -7.19 10.02 -10.97
C LEU A 60 -6.78 11.18 -10.05
N LEU A 61 -5.82 10.92 -9.14
CA LEU A 61 -5.27 11.96 -8.26
C LEU A 61 -4.56 13.05 -9.05
N SER A 62 -3.72 12.63 -10.02
CA SER A 62 -2.99 13.57 -10.86
C SER A 62 -3.93 14.48 -11.65
N GLU A 63 -4.96 13.92 -12.29
CA GLU A 63 -5.96 14.72 -12.99
C GLU A 63 -6.62 15.77 -12.06
N GLY A 64 -6.96 15.37 -10.84
CA GLY A 64 -7.58 16.26 -9.85
C GLY A 64 -6.63 17.39 -9.43
N PHE A 65 -5.40 17.07 -9.09
CA PHE A 65 -4.41 18.05 -8.65
C PHE A 65 -3.97 18.99 -9.78
N VAL A 66 -3.81 18.47 -11.01
CA VAL A 66 -3.48 19.31 -12.17
C VAL A 66 -4.59 20.28 -12.51
N LYS A 67 -5.87 19.86 -12.40
CA LYS A 67 -7.03 20.78 -12.51
C LYS A 67 -7.01 21.88 -11.44
N ALA A 68 -6.51 21.54 -10.24
CA ALA A 68 -6.30 22.49 -9.15
C ALA A 68 -5.01 23.33 -9.26
N ARG A 69 -4.33 23.27 -10.41
CA ARG A 69 -3.11 24.06 -10.72
C ARG A 69 -1.86 23.64 -9.96
N TYR A 70 -1.77 22.41 -9.51
CA TYR A 70 -0.54 21.77 -9.03
C TYR A 70 0.09 20.95 -10.15
N ALA A 71 1.42 20.87 -10.18
CA ALA A 71 2.08 19.79 -10.91
C ALA A 71 2.06 18.52 -10.04
N VAL A 72 2.14 17.34 -10.70
CA VAL A 72 2.18 16.05 -10.01
C VAL A 72 3.34 15.24 -10.54
N PHE A 73 4.15 14.70 -9.64
CA PHE A 73 5.19 13.75 -10.00
C PHE A 73 4.84 12.35 -9.50
N ARG A 74 4.93 11.37 -10.41
CA ARG A 74 4.66 9.95 -10.20
C ARG A 74 5.83 9.15 -10.73
N TYR A 75 6.17 8.03 -10.09
CA TYR A 75 7.30 7.20 -10.52
C TYR A 75 7.04 5.72 -10.26
N ASP A 76 7.74 4.83 -10.99
CA ASP A 76 7.67 3.40 -10.78
C ASP A 76 8.45 3.03 -9.51
N LYS A 77 7.74 2.51 -8.51
CA LYS A 77 8.35 2.01 -7.29
C LYS A 77 9.08 0.70 -7.60
N ARG A 78 10.32 0.57 -7.14
CA ARG A 78 11.05 -0.69 -7.33
C ARG A 78 10.33 -1.85 -6.63
N GLU A 79 10.51 -3.05 -7.17
CA GLU A 79 10.09 -4.28 -6.53
C GLU A 79 11.02 -4.58 -5.33
N ASN A 80 10.65 -4.07 -4.18
CA ASN A 80 11.36 -4.27 -2.92
C ASN A 80 10.40 -4.08 -1.75
N TYR A 81 10.62 -4.83 -0.68
CA TYR A 81 9.83 -4.77 0.56
C TYR A 81 10.61 -4.15 1.73
N ASP A 82 11.90 -3.85 1.56
CA ASP A 82 12.70 -3.17 2.56
C ASP A 82 12.38 -1.67 2.57
N ILE A 83 11.73 -1.21 3.62
CA ILE A 83 11.30 0.18 3.79
C ILE A 83 12.46 1.17 3.78
N GLU A 84 13.63 0.79 4.27
CA GLU A 84 14.80 1.68 4.27
C GLU A 84 15.33 1.90 2.84
N ILE A 85 15.26 0.88 2.00
CA ILE A 85 15.58 0.98 0.58
C ILE A 85 14.56 1.89 -0.11
N ILE A 86 13.27 1.70 0.15
CA ILE A 86 12.19 2.51 -0.41
C ILE A 86 12.34 3.99 -0.02
N ILE A 87 12.63 4.27 1.24
CA ILE A 87 12.85 5.64 1.74
C ILE A 87 14.10 6.27 1.08
N ARG A 88 15.18 5.51 0.91
CA ARG A 88 16.38 5.98 0.23
C ARG A 88 16.09 6.38 -1.21
N ASP A 89 15.41 5.52 -1.96
CA ASP A 89 15.05 5.79 -3.35
C ASP A 89 14.12 7.00 -3.45
N ALA A 90 13.11 7.08 -2.59
CA ALA A 90 12.20 8.22 -2.52
C ALA A 90 12.93 9.54 -2.20
N ARG A 91 13.98 9.49 -1.37
CA ARG A 91 14.84 10.65 -1.07
C ARG A 91 15.57 11.15 -2.30
N GLU A 92 16.16 10.23 -3.08
CA GLU A 92 16.88 10.58 -4.31
C GLU A 92 15.92 11.10 -5.39
N VAL A 93 14.77 10.45 -5.56
CA VAL A 93 13.69 10.93 -6.43
C VAL A 93 13.25 12.34 -6.05
N THR A 94 13.04 12.60 -4.76
CA THR A 94 12.63 13.92 -4.26
C THR A 94 13.68 14.98 -4.55
N ARG A 95 14.98 14.67 -4.36
CA ARG A 95 16.08 15.60 -4.71
C ARG A 95 16.09 15.94 -6.20
N PHE A 96 15.93 14.92 -7.04
CA PHE A 96 15.87 15.10 -8.49
C PHE A 96 14.70 16.00 -8.89
N VAL A 97 13.48 15.70 -8.40
CA VAL A 97 12.28 16.47 -8.71
C VAL A 97 12.41 17.92 -8.23
N SER A 98 12.94 18.13 -7.02
CA SER A 98 13.15 19.48 -6.45
C SER A 98 14.13 20.33 -7.26
N GLY A 99 14.99 19.71 -8.08
CA GLY A 99 15.94 20.41 -8.97
C GLY A 99 15.40 20.73 -10.35
N LEU A 100 14.20 20.31 -10.69
CA LEU A 100 13.60 20.58 -12.00
C LEU A 100 13.20 22.06 -12.14
N SER A 101 13.40 22.64 -13.31
CA SER A 101 13.06 24.03 -13.60
C SER A 101 11.58 24.35 -13.52
N GLU A 102 10.72 23.34 -13.67
CA GLU A 102 9.27 23.44 -13.59
C GLU A 102 8.75 23.42 -12.14
N VAL A 103 9.60 23.12 -11.16
CA VAL A 103 9.22 22.95 -9.75
C VAL A 103 9.54 24.20 -8.95
N GLU A 104 8.49 24.88 -8.48
CA GLU A 104 8.57 26.04 -7.57
C GLU A 104 8.72 25.63 -6.10
N GLY A 105 8.11 24.51 -5.73
CA GLY A 105 8.11 23.96 -4.37
C GLY A 105 7.48 22.59 -4.36
N ILE A 106 7.73 21.83 -3.29
CA ILE A 106 7.28 20.44 -3.18
C ILE A 106 6.24 20.27 -2.08
N LEU A 107 5.32 19.34 -2.33
CA LEU A 107 4.37 18.79 -1.40
C LEU A 107 4.46 17.28 -1.48
N PHE A 108 4.19 16.59 -0.37
CA PHE A 108 4.20 15.13 -0.34
C PHE A 108 2.79 14.59 -0.20
N TYR A 109 2.46 13.59 -0.99
CA TYR A 109 1.29 12.77 -0.83
C TYR A 109 1.73 11.33 -0.57
N GLY A 110 1.31 10.75 0.55
CA GLY A 110 1.59 9.37 0.91
C GLY A 110 0.31 8.56 1.06
N TRP A 111 0.27 7.42 0.39
CA TRP A 111 -0.81 6.46 0.51
C TRP A 111 -0.33 5.20 1.24
N SER A 112 -1.03 4.80 2.32
CA SER A 112 -0.70 3.60 3.10
C SER A 112 0.77 3.64 3.57
N GLU A 113 1.65 2.73 3.14
CA GLU A 113 3.09 2.73 3.43
C GLU A 113 3.78 4.05 3.03
N GLY A 114 3.31 4.70 1.96
CA GLY A 114 3.81 6.00 1.53
C GLY A 114 3.66 7.11 2.57
N VAL A 115 2.76 6.94 3.55
CA VAL A 115 2.67 7.84 4.71
C VAL A 115 3.95 7.81 5.54
N ARG A 116 4.51 6.61 5.78
CA ARG A 116 5.80 6.47 6.48
C ARG A 116 6.94 7.08 5.67
N VAL A 117 6.93 6.92 4.35
CA VAL A 117 7.91 7.57 3.46
C VAL A 117 7.83 9.09 3.63
N CYS A 118 6.64 9.69 3.48
CA CYS A 118 6.44 11.13 3.62
C CYS A 118 6.91 11.66 4.98
N THR A 119 6.49 11.02 6.07
CA THR A 119 6.81 11.49 7.43
C THR A 119 8.29 11.35 7.77
N THR A 120 8.99 10.41 7.14
CA THR A 120 10.45 10.29 7.26
C THR A 120 11.17 11.36 6.44
N LEU A 121 10.73 11.57 5.19
CA LEU A 121 11.40 12.50 4.28
C LEU A 121 11.22 13.97 4.67
N VAL A 122 10.15 14.34 5.35
CA VAL A 122 9.91 15.75 5.71
C VAL A 122 11.04 16.38 6.52
N SER A 123 11.77 15.59 7.29
CA SER A 123 12.94 16.04 8.05
C SER A 123 14.13 16.38 7.14
N ASP A 124 14.24 15.70 5.99
CA ASP A 124 15.30 15.94 5.01
C ASP A 124 14.99 17.08 4.04
N PHE A 125 13.70 17.43 3.94
CA PHE A 125 13.18 18.47 3.03
C PHE A 125 12.37 19.52 3.80
N PRO A 126 13.02 20.38 4.61
CA PRO A 126 12.32 21.36 5.44
C PRO A 126 11.57 22.43 4.63
N ASN A 127 11.83 22.50 3.34
CA ASN A 127 11.11 23.35 2.37
C ASN A 127 9.84 22.67 1.78
N ALA A 128 9.56 21.44 2.17
CA ALA A 128 8.28 20.81 1.81
C ALA A 128 7.13 21.59 2.44
N GLN A 129 6.18 22.04 1.59
CA GLN A 129 5.15 22.99 1.98
C GLN A 129 3.94 22.34 2.65
N ALA A 130 3.67 21.06 2.37
CA ALA A 130 2.58 20.30 2.98
C ALA A 130 2.78 18.79 2.86
N LEU A 131 2.09 18.06 3.75
CA LEU A 131 1.92 16.61 3.71
C LEU A 131 0.43 16.29 3.53
N ILE A 132 0.11 15.42 2.59
CA ILE A 132 -1.21 14.81 2.41
C ILE A 132 -1.05 13.34 2.73
N LEU A 133 -1.66 12.89 3.81
CA LEU A 133 -1.46 11.54 4.35
C LEU A 133 -2.79 10.78 4.27
N GLN A 134 -2.82 9.75 3.44
CA GLN A 134 -4.02 8.93 3.22
C GLN A 134 -3.83 7.51 3.70
N SER A 135 -4.73 7.04 4.57
CA SER A 135 -4.82 5.64 5.02
C SER A 135 -3.50 5.12 5.61
N GLY A 136 -2.75 6.01 6.26
CA GLY A 136 -1.49 5.65 6.92
C GLY A 136 -1.73 5.08 8.31
N ILE A 137 -0.71 4.39 8.81
CA ILE A 137 -0.68 3.86 10.16
C ILE A 137 -0.07 4.93 11.07
N ALA A 138 -0.85 5.43 12.02
CA ALA A 138 -0.42 6.47 12.97
C ALA A 138 0.42 5.89 14.10
N GLU A 139 0.25 4.61 14.41
CA GLU A 139 0.98 3.87 15.43
C GLU A 139 2.00 2.93 14.80
N GLY A 140 2.80 2.25 15.63
CA GLY A 140 3.71 1.22 15.13
C GLY A 140 2.97 0.04 14.51
N TRP A 141 3.60 -0.63 13.56
CA TRP A 141 3.03 -1.81 12.87
C TRP A 141 2.51 -2.87 13.84
N SER A 142 3.23 -3.13 14.94
CA SER A 142 2.82 -4.10 15.95
C SER A 142 1.47 -3.75 16.59
N SER A 143 1.25 -2.49 16.97
CA SER A 143 -0.03 -2.02 17.52
C SER A 143 -1.14 -2.12 16.51
N TYR A 144 -0.88 -1.71 15.26
CA TYR A 144 -1.85 -1.77 14.17
C TYR A 144 -2.29 -3.21 13.86
N PHE A 145 -1.34 -4.13 13.70
CA PHE A 145 -1.67 -5.53 13.45
C PHE A 145 -2.33 -6.19 14.65
N SER A 146 -1.90 -5.87 15.87
CA SER A 146 -2.59 -6.33 17.08
C SER A 146 -4.05 -5.90 17.09
N TYR A 147 -4.34 -4.65 16.78
CA TYR A 147 -5.72 -4.14 16.72
C TYR A 147 -6.54 -4.86 15.63
N ILE A 148 -6.00 -4.93 14.40
CA ILE A 148 -6.70 -5.59 13.30
C ILE A 148 -6.95 -7.06 13.60
N LEU A 149 -5.93 -7.79 14.06
CA LEU A 149 -6.04 -9.21 14.28
C LEU A 149 -6.89 -9.55 15.51
N ARG A 150 -6.73 -8.82 16.61
CA ARG A 150 -7.41 -9.14 17.87
C ARG A 150 -8.83 -8.62 17.93
N GLU A 151 -9.06 -7.39 17.51
CA GLU A 151 -10.35 -6.74 17.73
C GLU A 151 -11.26 -6.83 16.52
N LEU A 152 -10.76 -6.41 15.35
CA LEU A 152 -11.61 -6.38 14.16
C LEU A 152 -11.85 -7.78 13.56
N THR A 153 -10.81 -8.62 13.55
CA THR A 153 -10.90 -9.93 12.91
C THR A 153 -11.69 -10.92 13.73
N VAL A 154 -11.43 -10.99 15.02
CA VAL A 154 -12.13 -11.95 15.90
C VAL A 154 -13.63 -11.70 15.87
N GLU A 155 -14.08 -10.45 15.89
CA GLU A 155 -15.51 -10.13 15.76
C GLU A 155 -16.07 -10.58 14.41
N LYS A 156 -15.33 -10.39 13.32
CA LYS A 156 -15.76 -10.85 11.99
C LYS A 156 -15.75 -12.38 11.86
N LEU A 157 -14.79 -13.05 12.46
CA LEU A 157 -14.76 -14.53 12.48
C LEU A 157 -15.92 -15.11 13.28
N LYS A 158 -16.31 -14.48 14.39
CA LYS A 158 -17.50 -14.88 15.13
C LYS A 158 -18.79 -14.76 14.32
N GLU A 159 -18.89 -13.79 13.40
CA GLU A 159 -20.02 -13.69 12.48
C GLU A 159 -20.13 -14.88 11.52
N LEU A 160 -19.03 -15.58 11.24
CA LEU A 160 -18.97 -16.76 10.38
C LEU A 160 -19.28 -18.06 11.13
N ASP A 161 -19.15 -18.07 12.45
CA ASP A 161 -19.44 -19.21 13.31
C ASP A 161 -20.94 -19.36 13.49
N ASN A 162 -21.61 -19.95 12.50
CA ASN A 162 -23.06 -20.07 12.46
C ASN A 162 -23.64 -21.00 13.54
N ASN A 163 -22.84 -21.93 14.06
CA ASN A 163 -23.27 -22.91 15.06
C ASN A 163 -22.84 -22.54 16.48
N ASN A 164 -22.06 -21.45 16.63
CA ASN A 164 -21.53 -20.94 17.90
C ASN A 164 -20.69 -21.95 18.69
N ASP A 165 -19.95 -22.82 17.99
CA ASP A 165 -19.02 -23.77 18.61
C ASP A 165 -17.57 -23.24 18.69
N SER A 166 -17.37 -22.02 18.24
CA SER A 166 -16.07 -21.35 18.17
C SER A 166 -15.05 -22.05 17.25
N ILE A 167 -15.53 -22.85 16.30
CA ILE A 167 -14.72 -23.53 15.30
C ILE A 167 -15.18 -23.07 13.92
N LEU A 168 -14.24 -22.66 13.08
CA LEU A 168 -14.50 -22.37 11.68
C LEU A 168 -13.95 -23.48 10.78
N GLU A 169 -14.76 -23.88 9.83
CA GLU A 169 -14.36 -24.76 8.76
C GLU A 169 -14.03 -23.96 7.50
N ILE A 170 -13.22 -24.51 6.62
CA ILE A 170 -12.83 -23.81 5.37
C ILE A 170 -14.06 -23.46 4.52
N SER A 171 -15.09 -24.28 4.59
CA SER A 171 -16.38 -24.04 3.92
C SER A 171 -17.10 -22.79 4.40
N ASP A 172 -17.02 -22.45 5.69
CA ASP A 172 -17.62 -21.25 6.24
C ASP A 172 -16.97 -20.00 5.66
N PHE A 173 -15.65 -20.05 5.50
CA PHE A 173 -14.86 -19.00 4.86
C PHE A 173 -15.16 -18.85 3.37
N LEU A 174 -15.17 -19.97 2.64
CA LEU A 174 -15.38 -19.96 1.18
C LEU A 174 -16.77 -19.46 0.80
N ASN A 175 -17.78 -19.72 1.64
CA ASN A 175 -19.15 -19.25 1.40
C ASN A 175 -19.29 -17.73 1.57
N CYS A 176 -18.36 -17.06 2.26
CA CYS A 176 -18.39 -15.62 2.50
C CYS A 176 -17.57 -14.80 1.49
N ILE A 177 -16.85 -15.44 0.58
CA ILE A 177 -16.03 -14.76 -0.45
C ILE A 177 -16.84 -13.78 -1.31
N PRO A 178 -18.08 -14.06 -1.71
CA PRO A 178 -18.86 -13.12 -2.53
C PRO A 178 -19.18 -11.80 -1.84
N ASP A 179 -19.24 -11.79 -0.50
CA ASP A 179 -19.57 -10.61 0.32
C ASP A 179 -18.34 -9.96 0.97
N SER A 180 -17.16 -10.20 0.40
CA SER A 180 -15.84 -9.85 0.95
C SER A 180 -15.54 -8.35 1.13
N THR A 181 -16.54 -7.48 1.14
CA THR A 181 -16.40 -6.08 1.53
C THR A 181 -16.06 -5.88 3.01
N SER A 182 -16.22 -6.90 3.85
CA SER A 182 -16.05 -6.82 5.30
C SER A 182 -14.73 -7.39 5.83
N ILE A 183 -14.07 -8.28 5.09
CA ILE A 183 -12.75 -8.82 5.47
C ILE A 183 -11.70 -8.21 4.55
N SER A 184 -10.72 -7.50 5.11
CA SER A 184 -9.66 -6.94 4.28
C SER A 184 -8.90 -8.06 3.56
N PHE A 185 -8.52 -7.84 2.32
CA PHE A 185 -7.73 -8.78 1.53
C PHE A 185 -6.45 -9.25 2.26
N SER A 186 -5.83 -8.35 3.03
CA SER A 186 -4.66 -8.67 3.86
C SER A 186 -4.95 -9.71 4.94
N LEU A 187 -6.14 -9.68 5.52
CA LEU A 187 -6.58 -10.65 6.50
C LEU A 187 -6.82 -12.01 5.85
N TYR A 188 -7.43 -11.98 4.69
CA TYR A 188 -7.65 -13.16 3.87
C TYR A 188 -6.35 -13.90 3.56
N LEU A 189 -5.29 -13.17 3.18
CA LEU A 189 -3.97 -13.74 2.92
C LEU A 189 -3.29 -14.31 4.18
N LEU A 190 -3.58 -13.78 5.36
CA LEU A 190 -3.04 -14.29 6.62
C LEU A 190 -3.69 -15.59 7.09
N ILE A 191 -4.96 -15.76 6.78
CA ILE A 191 -5.77 -16.90 7.26
C ILE A 191 -5.70 -18.07 6.28
N LEU A 192 -5.68 -17.79 4.99
CA LEU A 192 -5.72 -18.79 3.94
C LEU A 192 -4.37 -18.95 3.25
N GLY A 193 -4.07 -20.18 2.90
CA GLY A 193 -2.97 -20.56 2.04
C GLY A 193 -3.47 -21.52 0.98
N THR A 194 -2.55 -22.08 0.18
CA THR A 194 -2.83 -23.17 -0.74
C THR A 194 -1.98 -24.38 -0.42
N ASP A 195 -2.53 -25.56 -0.61
CA ASP A 195 -1.75 -26.80 -0.58
C ASP A 195 -0.92 -26.96 -1.89
N LYS A 196 -0.18 -28.06 -2.01
CA LYS A 196 0.65 -28.33 -3.18
C LYS A 196 -0.15 -28.58 -4.46
N GLU A 197 -1.40 -28.94 -4.33
CA GLU A 197 -2.37 -29.15 -5.39
C GLU A 197 -3.12 -27.87 -5.77
N GLY A 198 -2.91 -26.76 -5.03
CA GLY A 198 -3.57 -25.48 -5.27
C GLY A 198 -4.94 -25.33 -4.61
N ASN A 199 -5.35 -26.29 -3.75
CA ASN A 199 -6.60 -26.14 -2.99
C ASN A 199 -6.41 -25.18 -1.83
N MET A 200 -7.46 -24.42 -1.52
CA MET A 200 -7.47 -23.50 -0.38
C MET A 200 -7.41 -24.28 0.94
N LYS A 201 -6.52 -23.86 1.82
CA LYS A 201 -6.38 -24.38 3.20
C LYS A 201 -6.20 -23.22 4.18
N PHE A 202 -6.39 -23.48 5.46
CA PHE A 202 -5.93 -22.56 6.48
C PHE A 202 -4.41 -22.54 6.59
N ASN A 203 -3.85 -21.41 7.01
CA ASN A 203 -2.43 -21.30 7.31
C ASN A 203 -2.03 -22.41 8.32
N GLU A 204 -0.85 -22.98 8.14
CA GLU A 204 -0.35 -24.09 8.98
C GLU A 204 -0.24 -23.72 10.47
N GLU A 205 -0.10 -22.45 10.81
CA GLU A 205 -0.14 -21.98 12.21
C GLU A 205 -1.56 -22.02 12.80
N LEU A 206 -2.59 -21.86 11.96
CA LEU A 206 -4.01 -21.89 12.37
C LEU A 206 -4.57 -23.31 12.37
N ASP A 207 -4.11 -24.15 11.48
CA ASP A 207 -4.54 -25.53 11.34
C ASP A 207 -3.31 -26.46 11.18
N PRO A 208 -2.53 -26.63 12.26
CA PRO A 208 -1.27 -27.40 12.19
C PRO A 208 -1.47 -28.88 11.85
N GLU A 209 -2.68 -29.38 12.01
CA GLU A 209 -3.02 -30.77 11.68
C GLU A 209 -3.60 -30.94 10.26
N GLY A 210 -3.82 -29.85 9.52
CA GLY A 210 -4.38 -29.85 8.18
C GLY A 210 -5.80 -30.41 8.08
N LYS A 211 -6.60 -30.22 9.14
CA LYS A 211 -7.99 -30.73 9.24
C LYS A 211 -9.03 -29.86 8.56
N GLY A 212 -8.63 -28.71 8.00
CA GLY A 212 -9.53 -27.71 7.43
C GLY A 212 -10.37 -26.99 8.48
N ARG A 213 -9.93 -26.95 9.74
CA ARG A 213 -10.65 -26.38 10.88
C ARG A 213 -9.71 -25.58 11.78
N PHE A 214 -10.14 -24.44 12.28
CA PHE A 214 -9.43 -23.73 13.33
C PHE A 214 -10.37 -23.15 14.39
N SER A 215 -9.84 -23.01 15.61
CA SER A 215 -10.57 -22.43 16.75
C SER A 215 -10.39 -20.92 16.83
N ILE A 216 -11.51 -20.17 17.00
CA ILE A 216 -11.50 -18.73 17.24
C ILE A 216 -11.25 -18.37 18.71
N ILE A 217 -11.04 -19.36 19.59
CA ILE A 217 -10.89 -19.12 21.03
C ILE A 217 -9.50 -18.62 21.39
N ASP A 218 -9.48 -17.57 22.15
CA ASP A 218 -8.58 -17.01 23.17
C ASP A 218 -7.06 -16.93 22.97
N ASN A 219 -6.44 -17.55 22.00
CA ASN A 219 -4.98 -17.39 21.77
C ASN A 219 -4.61 -17.31 20.30
N TRP A 220 -5.55 -17.00 19.45
CA TRP A 220 -5.29 -16.84 18.03
C TRP A 220 -4.59 -15.53 17.76
N ILE A 221 -3.31 -15.54 17.90
CA ILE A 221 -2.42 -14.55 17.29
C ILE A 221 -1.24 -15.35 16.81
N PRO A 222 -1.05 -15.45 15.49
CA PRO A 222 0.22 -15.89 14.98
C PRO A 222 1.28 -15.07 15.71
N SER A 223 2.29 -15.72 16.23
CA SER A 223 3.49 -15.05 16.73
C SER A 223 4.22 -14.50 15.51
N VAL A 224 3.68 -13.46 14.91
CA VAL A 224 4.30 -12.76 13.81
C VAL A 224 5.45 -11.98 14.42
N SER A 225 6.60 -12.63 14.50
CA SER A 225 7.87 -11.97 14.79
C SER A 225 8.24 -11.15 13.56
N TYR A 226 7.90 -9.87 13.55
CA TYR A 226 8.49 -8.92 12.62
C TYR A 226 9.88 -8.56 13.16
N THR A 227 10.91 -9.24 12.67
CA THR A 227 12.30 -8.77 12.74
C THR A 227 12.55 -7.75 11.66
#